data_b75ca9e53f84a8cc76bc4a9267a821ce
#
_entry.id   b75ca9e53f84a8cc76bc4a9267a821ce
#
_cell.length_a   1.000
_cell.length_b   1.000
_cell.length_c   1.000
_cell.angle_alpha   90.00
_cell.angle_beta   90.00
_cell.angle_gamma   90.00
#
_symmetry.space_group_name_H-M   'P 1'
#
loop_
_entity.id
_entity.type
_entity.pdbx_description
1 polymer ?
#
loop_
_entity_poly.entity_id
_entity_poly.type
_entity_poly.pdbx_seq_one_letter_code
_entity_poly.pdbx_strand_id
1 'polypeptide(L)'
;MNEILTALYARKSMRAYTEEPVSPEKKELILRAACAAPTAGNQQLYTILDITDQRIKDKLAVSCDNQPFIAKAAMVLIFCADCQKWYDAFADGGCSPRSPGAGDLMLAVTDCAIAAQNAVTAADSLGLGSCYIGDIMEKCEFHRELLNLPSYVFPAVMLVIGAPTQQQLERPKPERCDLKHIVHENTYRRMDGPELREMLAPRTGQRLYGEWLKAFCDRKYQSDFAREMSRSVEEYLKAFRNG
;
A
#
# COMPACT_ATOMS: atom_id res chain seq x y z
N MET A 1 -4.07 -28.32 1.02
CA MET A 1 -3.47 -26.98 1.15
C MET A 1 -3.64 -26.59 2.60
N ASN A 2 -2.63 -25.99 3.24
CA ASN A 2 -2.78 -25.55 4.63
C ASN A 2 -3.59 -24.25 4.73
N GLU A 3 -4.03 -23.90 5.94
CA GLU A 3 -4.89 -22.73 6.19
C GLU A 3 -4.27 -21.41 5.71
N ILE A 4 -2.95 -21.24 5.92
CA ILE A 4 -2.23 -20.02 5.53
C ILE A 4 -2.29 -19.82 4.00
N LEU A 5 -1.96 -20.87 3.24
CA LEU A 5 -2.01 -20.81 1.77
C LEU A 5 -3.44 -20.58 1.27
N THR A 6 -4.42 -21.22 1.93
CA THR A 6 -5.82 -21.01 1.59
C THR A 6 -6.23 -19.54 1.78
N ALA A 7 -5.85 -18.93 2.90
CA ALA A 7 -6.11 -17.51 3.18
C ALA A 7 -5.44 -16.59 2.15
N LEU A 8 -4.16 -16.81 1.85
CA LEU A 8 -3.43 -16.02 0.85
C LEU A 8 -4.06 -16.08 -0.55
N TYR A 9 -4.54 -17.27 -0.95
CA TYR A 9 -5.19 -17.43 -2.25
C TYR A 9 -6.63 -16.88 -2.25
N ALA A 10 -7.35 -16.93 -1.14
CA ALA A 10 -8.71 -16.37 -1.02
C ALA A 10 -8.73 -14.85 -0.88
N ARG A 11 -7.69 -14.25 -0.27
CA ARG A 11 -7.64 -12.83 0.05
C ARG A 11 -7.95 -11.93 -1.16
N LYS A 12 -8.82 -10.99 -0.98
CA LYS A 12 -9.19 -9.94 -1.94
C LYS A 12 -9.36 -8.59 -1.22
N SER A 13 -9.26 -7.47 -1.96
CA SER A 13 -9.50 -6.14 -1.39
C SER A 13 -10.98 -5.97 -1.03
N MET A 14 -11.28 -5.58 0.19
CA MET A 14 -12.62 -5.28 0.70
C MET A 14 -12.79 -3.77 0.81
N ARG A 15 -13.92 -3.24 0.30
CA ARG A 15 -14.20 -1.79 0.23
C ARG A 15 -15.58 -1.42 0.77
N ALA A 16 -16.21 -2.33 1.47
CA ALA A 16 -17.42 -2.07 2.23
C ALA A 16 -17.36 -2.86 3.54
N TYR A 17 -17.56 -2.16 4.62
CA TYR A 17 -17.46 -2.67 5.98
C TYR A 17 -18.79 -2.49 6.71
N THR A 18 -19.05 -3.33 7.69
CA THR A 18 -20.12 -3.13 8.67
C THR A 18 -19.68 -2.06 9.68
N GLU A 19 -20.59 -1.64 10.55
CA GLU A 19 -20.27 -0.71 11.64
C GLU A 19 -19.62 -1.41 12.85
N GLU A 20 -19.35 -2.70 12.76
CA GLU A 20 -18.72 -3.47 13.84
C GLU A 20 -17.31 -2.93 14.11
N PRO A 21 -17.01 -2.52 15.34
CA PRO A 21 -15.71 -2.02 15.69
C PRO A 21 -14.67 -3.16 15.74
N VAL A 22 -13.43 -2.83 15.47
CA VAL A 22 -12.31 -3.74 15.73
C VAL A 22 -11.94 -3.58 17.22
N SER A 23 -11.98 -4.69 17.98
CA SER A 23 -11.66 -4.64 19.40
C SER A 23 -10.18 -4.22 19.64
N PRO A 24 -9.88 -3.62 20.81
CA PRO A 24 -8.49 -3.25 21.17
C PRO A 24 -7.52 -4.44 21.07
N GLU A 25 -7.96 -5.63 21.46
CA GLU A 25 -7.14 -6.85 21.41
C GLU A 25 -6.82 -7.26 19.96
N LYS A 26 -7.83 -7.27 19.07
CA LYS A 26 -7.61 -7.55 17.64
C LYS A 26 -6.68 -6.52 17.01
N LYS A 27 -6.88 -5.24 17.33
CA LYS A 27 -6.03 -4.14 16.86
C LYS A 27 -4.57 -4.34 17.29
N GLU A 28 -4.34 -4.67 18.56
CA GLU A 28 -3.01 -4.92 19.08
C GLU A 28 -2.34 -6.12 18.38
N LEU A 29 -3.06 -7.22 18.17
CA LEU A 29 -2.56 -8.39 17.45
C LEU A 29 -2.12 -8.03 16.03
N ILE A 30 -2.92 -7.23 15.31
CA ILE A 30 -2.59 -6.78 13.95
C ILE A 30 -1.33 -5.90 13.96
N LEU A 31 -1.22 -4.95 14.88
CA LEU A 31 -0.06 -4.06 14.98
C LEU A 31 1.21 -4.83 15.37
N ARG A 32 1.12 -5.77 16.32
CA ARG A 32 2.25 -6.66 16.69
C ARG A 32 2.70 -7.52 15.51
N ALA A 33 1.76 -8.08 14.74
CA ALA A 33 2.09 -8.84 13.54
C ALA A 33 2.81 -7.97 12.49
N ALA A 34 2.36 -6.73 12.28
CA ALA A 34 3.06 -5.77 11.42
C ALA A 34 4.50 -5.54 11.88
N CYS A 35 4.68 -5.27 13.16
CA CYS A 35 6.01 -5.01 13.74
C CYS A 35 6.92 -6.24 13.82
N ALA A 36 6.36 -7.46 13.70
CA ALA A 36 7.13 -8.70 13.61
C ALA A 36 7.63 -9.03 12.20
N ALA A 37 7.35 -8.19 11.21
CA ALA A 37 7.83 -8.34 9.85
C ALA A 37 9.36 -8.25 9.77
N PRO A 38 10.00 -8.97 8.82
CA PRO A 38 11.42 -8.76 8.56
C PRO A 38 11.67 -7.33 8.07
N THR A 39 12.85 -6.80 8.39
CA THR A 39 13.23 -5.42 8.11
C THR A 39 14.71 -5.32 7.75
N ALA A 40 15.08 -4.39 6.90
CA ALA A 40 16.44 -4.18 6.47
C ALA A 40 17.35 -3.84 7.68
N GLY A 41 18.38 -4.68 7.91
CA GLY A 41 19.35 -4.49 9.01
C GLY A 41 18.71 -4.41 10.41
N ASN A 42 17.53 -4.97 10.61
CA ASN A 42 16.74 -4.87 11.84
C ASN A 42 16.43 -3.42 12.27
N GLN A 43 16.33 -2.50 11.31
CA GLN A 43 16.16 -1.06 11.59
C GLN A 43 14.69 -0.66 11.76
N GLN A 44 13.75 -1.45 11.23
CA GLN A 44 12.32 -1.08 11.19
C GLN A 44 12.15 0.34 10.60
N LEU A 45 12.56 0.50 9.35
CA LEU A 45 12.57 1.79 8.63
C LEU A 45 11.16 2.30 8.30
N TYR A 46 10.23 2.11 9.22
CA TYR A 46 8.85 2.58 9.09
C TYR A 46 8.28 3.08 10.42
N THR A 47 7.33 3.99 10.31
CA THR A 47 6.44 4.41 11.40
C THR A 47 5.01 4.15 10.96
N ILE A 48 4.18 3.60 11.85
CA ILE A 48 2.77 3.33 11.59
C ILE A 48 1.93 4.41 12.27
N LEU A 49 1.19 5.20 11.49
CA LEU A 49 0.21 6.13 12.00
C LEU A 49 -1.13 5.41 12.12
N ASP A 50 -1.67 5.32 13.31
CA ASP A 50 -3.00 4.81 13.59
C ASP A 50 -3.99 5.98 13.63
N ILE A 51 -4.75 6.12 12.55
CA ILE A 51 -5.66 7.27 12.37
C ILE A 51 -6.98 6.99 13.08
N THR A 52 -7.17 7.59 14.24
CA THR A 52 -8.38 7.45 15.07
C THR A 52 -9.32 8.67 14.99
N ASP A 53 -8.81 9.86 14.67
CA ASP A 53 -9.63 11.07 14.49
C ASP A 53 -10.46 10.97 13.21
N GLN A 54 -11.80 11.00 13.37
CA GLN A 54 -12.73 10.91 12.26
C GLN A 54 -12.54 12.04 11.23
N ARG A 55 -12.19 13.25 11.68
CA ARG A 55 -11.96 14.39 10.77
C ARG A 55 -10.76 14.15 9.86
N ILE A 56 -9.72 13.44 10.35
CA ILE A 56 -8.58 13.05 9.52
C ILE A 56 -9.00 11.96 8.54
N LYS A 57 -9.75 10.94 8.99
CA LYS A 57 -10.30 9.90 8.10
C LYS A 57 -11.15 10.49 6.97
N ASP A 58 -12.01 11.47 7.28
CA ASP A 58 -12.87 12.15 6.30
C ASP A 58 -12.02 12.90 5.25
N LYS A 59 -10.99 13.63 5.69
CA LYS A 59 -10.06 14.32 4.79
C LYS A 59 -9.28 13.35 3.91
N LEU A 60 -8.83 12.22 4.46
CA LEU A 60 -8.16 11.16 3.71
C LEU A 60 -9.09 10.50 2.68
N ALA A 61 -10.36 10.28 3.03
CA ALA A 61 -11.34 9.73 2.10
C ALA A 61 -11.54 10.65 0.88
N VAL A 62 -11.53 11.96 1.08
CA VAL A 62 -11.64 12.97 0.01
C VAL A 62 -10.34 13.08 -0.78
N SER A 63 -9.20 13.19 -0.11
CA SER A 63 -7.89 13.38 -0.77
C SER A 63 -7.44 12.15 -1.55
N CYS A 64 -7.85 10.95 -1.13
CA CYS A 64 -7.58 9.68 -1.79
C CYS A 64 -8.73 9.28 -2.72
N ASP A 65 -8.97 10.09 -3.76
CA ASP A 65 -9.91 9.84 -4.87
C ASP A 65 -11.39 9.67 -4.46
N ASN A 66 -11.84 10.45 -3.46
CA ASN A 66 -13.22 10.43 -2.96
C ASN A 66 -13.73 9.01 -2.63
N GLN A 67 -12.96 8.26 -1.86
CA GLN A 67 -13.26 6.88 -1.47
C GLN A 67 -13.89 6.82 -0.05
N PRO A 68 -15.22 6.90 0.09
CA PRO A 68 -15.89 7.05 1.40
C PRO A 68 -15.70 5.86 2.33
N PHE A 69 -15.35 4.67 1.81
CA PHE A 69 -15.08 3.51 2.65
C PHE A 69 -13.82 3.67 3.52
N ILE A 70 -12.91 4.60 3.18
CA ILE A 70 -11.75 4.94 4.00
C ILE A 70 -12.23 5.53 5.33
N ALA A 71 -13.13 6.51 5.28
CA ALA A 71 -13.69 7.15 6.49
C ALA A 71 -14.54 6.19 7.33
N LYS A 72 -15.16 5.19 6.70
CA LYS A 72 -16.03 4.19 7.35
C LYS A 72 -15.25 2.99 7.90
N ALA A 73 -13.99 2.81 7.56
CA ALA A 73 -13.19 1.71 8.05
C ALA A 73 -12.96 1.80 9.57
N ALA A 74 -13.09 0.67 10.27
CA ALA A 74 -12.87 0.59 11.71
C ALA A 74 -11.42 0.96 12.08
N MET A 75 -10.44 0.53 11.25
CA MET A 75 -9.02 0.91 11.39
C MET A 75 -8.51 1.54 10.10
N VAL A 76 -7.74 2.61 10.22
CA VAL A 76 -6.99 3.24 9.13
C VAL A 76 -5.54 3.37 9.59
N LEU A 77 -4.64 2.64 8.94
CA LEU A 77 -3.22 2.63 9.25
C LEU A 77 -2.44 3.21 8.07
N ILE A 78 -1.51 4.13 8.34
CA ILE A 78 -0.58 4.63 7.32
C ILE A 78 0.83 4.17 7.70
N PHE A 79 1.43 3.37 6.84
CA PHE A 79 2.81 2.94 6.96
C PHE A 79 3.68 3.96 6.24
N CYS A 80 4.40 4.72 7.03
CA CYS A 80 5.31 5.74 6.53
C CYS A 80 6.72 5.18 6.45
N ALA A 81 7.35 5.23 5.28
CA ALA A 81 8.78 5.00 5.13
C ALA A 81 9.51 6.11 5.88
N ASP A 82 10.22 5.74 6.95
CA ASP A 82 10.75 6.67 7.94
C ASP A 82 12.27 6.52 8.06
N CYS A 83 12.96 7.36 7.31
CA CYS A 83 14.41 7.52 7.42
C CYS A 83 14.80 8.59 8.46
N GLN A 84 13.83 9.39 8.92
CA GLN A 84 14.09 10.50 9.85
C GLN A 84 14.55 9.99 11.21
N LYS A 85 13.89 8.98 11.78
CA LYS A 85 14.21 8.50 13.13
C LYS A 85 15.64 7.97 13.29
N TRP A 86 16.18 7.32 12.27
CA TRP A 86 17.58 6.87 12.31
C TRP A 86 18.58 8.00 12.06
N TYR A 87 18.22 8.93 11.17
CA TYR A 87 19.00 10.15 10.95
C TYR A 87 19.14 10.93 12.28
N ASP A 88 18.04 11.12 12.98
CA ASP A 88 18.01 11.80 14.28
C ASP A 88 18.76 11.00 15.35
N ALA A 89 18.57 9.68 15.44
CA ALA A 89 19.25 8.83 16.39
C ALA A 89 20.77 8.83 16.22
N PHE A 90 21.27 8.83 14.98
CA PHE A 90 22.70 8.93 14.71
C PHE A 90 23.24 10.30 15.14
N ALA A 91 22.52 11.38 14.87
CA ALA A 91 22.90 12.73 15.30
C ALA A 91 22.91 12.86 16.83
N ASP A 92 21.89 12.36 17.51
CA ASP A 92 21.82 12.32 18.99
C ASP A 92 22.98 11.50 19.60
N GLY A 93 23.37 10.41 18.93
CA GLY A 93 24.53 9.59 19.32
C GLY A 93 25.89 10.20 18.99
N GLY A 94 25.93 11.46 18.51
CA GLY A 94 27.18 12.18 18.18
C GLY A 94 27.79 11.77 16.83
N CYS A 95 27.08 11.03 16.00
CA CYS A 95 27.52 10.73 14.63
C CYS A 95 27.26 11.93 13.70
N SER A 96 27.95 11.93 12.56
CA SER A 96 27.67 12.89 11.47
C SER A 96 27.14 12.12 10.26
N PRO A 97 25.84 11.70 10.28
CA PRO A 97 25.31 10.91 9.21
C PRO A 97 25.18 11.74 7.93
N ARG A 98 25.39 11.11 6.76
CA ARG A 98 24.93 11.71 5.51
C ARG A 98 23.39 11.85 5.53
N SER A 99 22.87 12.76 4.76
CA SER A 99 21.42 12.84 4.54
C SER A 99 20.89 11.52 3.94
N PRO A 100 19.66 11.09 4.31
CA PRO A 100 19.03 9.96 3.66
C PRO A 100 18.88 10.17 2.15
N GLY A 101 19.26 9.17 1.37
CA GLY A 101 19.14 9.19 -0.08
C GLY A 101 18.03 8.30 -0.63
N ALA A 102 17.90 8.28 -1.96
CA ALA A 102 16.87 7.49 -2.64
C ALA A 102 16.97 5.98 -2.33
N GLY A 103 18.19 5.44 -2.13
CA GLY A 103 18.39 4.05 -1.74
C GLY A 103 17.81 3.74 -0.36
N ASP A 104 18.01 4.62 0.62
CA ASP A 104 17.44 4.49 1.97
C ASP A 104 15.91 4.51 1.92
N LEU A 105 15.35 5.43 1.13
CA LEU A 105 13.90 5.51 0.94
C LEU A 105 13.33 4.22 0.32
N MET A 106 14.00 3.63 -0.68
CA MET A 106 13.53 2.39 -1.31
C MET A 106 13.54 1.20 -0.32
N LEU A 107 14.55 1.11 0.54
CA LEU A 107 14.58 0.12 1.62
C LEU A 107 13.43 0.35 2.61
N ALA A 108 13.21 1.60 3.02
CA ALA A 108 12.13 1.95 3.93
C ALA A 108 10.74 1.70 3.35
N VAL A 109 10.52 1.96 2.06
CA VAL A 109 9.27 1.62 1.35
C VAL A 109 9.06 0.10 1.29
N THR A 110 10.12 -0.66 1.09
CA THR A 110 10.06 -2.14 1.11
C THR A 110 9.66 -2.65 2.48
N ASP A 111 10.27 -2.13 3.55
CA ASP A 111 9.92 -2.45 4.94
C ASP A 111 8.43 -2.15 5.24
N CYS A 112 7.93 -0.99 4.79
CA CYS A 112 6.51 -0.63 4.89
C CYS A 112 5.60 -1.66 4.23
N ALA A 113 5.92 -2.07 3.01
CA ALA A 113 5.09 -3.02 2.25
C ALA A 113 5.05 -4.39 2.93
N ILE A 114 6.19 -4.86 3.47
CA ILE A 114 6.30 -6.14 4.17
C ILE A 114 5.51 -6.08 5.49
N ALA A 115 5.68 -5.03 6.29
CA ALA A 115 4.95 -4.83 7.55
C ALA A 115 3.42 -4.71 7.31
N ALA A 116 3.00 -3.97 6.29
CA ALA A 116 1.60 -3.85 5.92
C ALA A 116 1.01 -5.20 5.46
N GLN A 117 1.78 -6.05 4.75
CA GLN A 117 1.30 -7.37 4.35
C GLN A 117 1.15 -8.30 5.56
N ASN A 118 2.02 -8.22 6.56
CA ASN A 118 1.83 -8.94 7.83
C ASN A 118 0.54 -8.50 8.54
N ALA A 119 0.27 -7.19 8.61
CA ALA A 119 -0.99 -6.66 9.15
C ALA A 119 -2.22 -7.20 8.40
N VAL A 120 -2.16 -7.26 7.07
CA VAL A 120 -3.23 -7.82 6.23
C VAL A 120 -3.47 -9.30 6.54
N THR A 121 -2.40 -10.09 6.67
CA THR A 121 -2.50 -11.52 6.98
C THR A 121 -3.09 -11.75 8.37
N ALA A 122 -2.66 -10.97 9.36
CA ALA A 122 -3.21 -10.99 10.71
C ALA A 122 -4.70 -10.59 10.73
N ALA A 123 -5.07 -9.52 10.02
CA ALA A 123 -6.46 -9.08 9.92
C ALA A 123 -7.35 -10.17 9.30
N ASP A 124 -6.91 -10.80 8.22
CA ASP A 124 -7.63 -11.90 7.55
C ASP A 124 -7.83 -13.09 8.49
N SER A 125 -6.81 -13.49 9.27
CA SER A 125 -6.90 -14.57 10.27
C SER A 125 -7.88 -14.26 11.42
N LEU A 126 -8.18 -12.98 11.64
CA LEU A 126 -9.14 -12.51 12.66
C LEU A 126 -10.54 -12.26 12.08
N GLY A 127 -10.80 -12.67 10.83
CA GLY A 127 -12.07 -12.50 10.13
C GLY A 127 -12.32 -11.08 9.61
N LEU A 128 -11.29 -10.24 9.53
CA LEU A 128 -11.41 -8.87 9.05
C LEU A 128 -11.00 -8.75 7.58
N GLY A 129 -11.68 -7.87 6.86
CA GLY A 129 -11.33 -7.49 5.50
C GLY A 129 -10.40 -6.29 5.45
N SER A 130 -9.60 -6.17 4.39
CA SER A 130 -8.67 -5.06 4.20
C SER A 130 -8.60 -4.56 2.77
N CYS A 131 -8.15 -3.31 2.60
CA CYS A 131 -7.81 -2.74 1.29
C CYS A 131 -6.57 -1.85 1.40
N TYR A 132 -5.64 -2.04 0.48
CA TYR A 132 -4.53 -1.11 0.25
C TYR A 132 -5.00 0.12 -0.53
N ILE A 133 -4.58 1.29 -0.09
CA ILE A 133 -4.86 2.59 -0.72
C ILE A 133 -3.53 3.22 -1.12
N GLY A 134 -3.24 3.22 -2.42
CA GLY A 134 -2.02 3.82 -2.97
C GLY A 134 -2.11 5.34 -3.09
N ASP A 135 -3.33 5.86 -3.14
CA ASP A 135 -3.63 7.29 -3.30
C ASP A 135 -3.07 8.17 -2.15
N ILE A 136 -2.65 7.55 -1.04
CA ILE A 136 -1.94 8.24 0.05
C ILE A 136 -0.62 8.89 -0.41
N MET A 137 -0.03 8.39 -1.49
CA MET A 137 1.20 8.92 -2.07
C MET A 137 0.97 10.18 -2.92
N GLU A 138 -0.29 10.51 -3.26
CA GLU A 138 -0.64 11.74 -3.97
C GLU A 138 -0.68 12.95 -3.04
N LYS A 139 -0.80 14.15 -3.63
CA LYS A 139 -1.03 15.41 -2.90
C LYS A 139 -0.03 15.61 -1.76
N CYS A 140 1.25 15.51 -2.08
CA CYS A 140 2.38 15.56 -1.15
C CYS A 140 2.23 16.68 -0.10
N GLU A 141 1.95 17.89 -0.55
CA GLU A 141 1.87 19.07 0.30
C GLU A 141 0.74 18.93 1.32
N PHE A 142 -0.43 18.48 0.85
CA PHE A 142 -1.60 18.28 1.69
C PHE A 142 -1.39 17.17 2.73
N HIS A 143 -0.87 16.00 2.29
CA HIS A 143 -0.66 14.89 3.21
C HIS A 143 0.48 15.14 4.21
N ARG A 144 1.53 15.87 3.78
CA ARG A 144 2.58 16.32 4.72
C ARG A 144 2.02 17.20 5.83
N GLU A 145 1.21 18.19 5.48
CA GLU A 145 0.57 19.08 6.44
C GLU A 145 -0.42 18.33 7.33
N LEU A 146 -1.33 17.55 6.72
CA LEU A 146 -2.37 16.83 7.45
C LEU A 146 -1.81 15.85 8.49
N LEU A 147 -0.72 15.17 8.16
CA LEU A 147 -0.10 14.12 8.97
C LEU A 147 1.17 14.57 9.70
N ASN A 148 1.53 15.85 9.57
CA ASN A 148 2.75 16.44 10.14
C ASN A 148 4.02 15.62 9.83
N LEU A 149 4.22 15.27 8.54
CA LEU A 149 5.34 14.42 8.12
C LEU A 149 6.62 15.25 7.98
N PRO A 150 7.73 14.86 8.64
CA PRO A 150 9.02 15.49 8.45
C PRO A 150 9.60 15.18 7.06
N SER A 151 10.75 15.82 6.74
CA SER A 151 11.32 15.79 5.40
C SER A 151 11.68 14.39 4.90
N TYR A 152 12.21 13.54 5.78
CA TYR A 152 12.65 12.19 5.42
C TYR A 152 11.62 11.12 5.76
N VAL A 153 10.33 11.49 5.74
CA VAL A 153 9.21 10.56 5.93
C VAL A 153 8.29 10.61 4.71
N PHE A 154 7.96 9.43 4.19
CA PHE A 154 7.12 9.25 3.01
C PHE A 154 5.96 8.30 3.34
N PRO A 155 4.68 8.68 3.12
CA PRO A 155 3.53 7.81 3.39
C PRO A 155 3.39 6.75 2.29
N ALA A 156 4.08 5.60 2.47
CA ALA A 156 4.23 4.60 1.42
C ALA A 156 2.98 3.77 1.17
N VAL A 157 2.24 3.46 2.24
CA VAL A 157 1.07 2.56 2.18
C VAL A 157 0.01 3.04 3.17
N MET A 158 -1.23 3.20 2.72
CA MET A 158 -2.36 3.25 3.63
C MET A 158 -3.14 1.93 3.56
N LEU A 159 -3.49 1.40 4.71
CA LEU A 159 -4.25 0.17 4.87
C LEU A 159 -5.52 0.46 5.67
N VAL A 160 -6.68 0.13 5.09
CA VAL A 160 -7.96 0.20 5.79
C VAL A 160 -8.46 -1.19 6.12
N ILE A 161 -8.99 -1.38 7.33
CA ILE A 161 -9.41 -2.68 7.88
C ILE A 161 -10.76 -2.53 8.56
N GLY A 162 -11.62 -3.53 8.42
CA GLY A 162 -12.91 -3.60 9.09
C GLY A 162 -13.61 -4.93 8.87
N ALA A 163 -14.70 -5.17 9.58
CA ALA A 163 -15.55 -6.34 9.35
C ALA A 163 -16.21 -6.21 7.97
N PRO A 164 -16.00 -7.14 7.02
CA PRO A 164 -16.52 -7.03 5.67
C PRO A 164 -18.02 -7.28 5.63
N THR A 165 -18.75 -6.58 4.75
CA THR A 165 -20.16 -6.92 4.48
C THR A 165 -20.27 -8.26 3.77
N GLN A 166 -21.44 -8.92 3.88
CA GLN A 166 -21.70 -10.19 3.21
C GLN A 166 -21.47 -10.11 1.70
N GLN A 167 -21.88 -9.01 1.06
CA GLN A 167 -21.62 -8.76 -0.36
C GLN A 167 -20.12 -8.79 -0.71
N GLN A 168 -19.26 -8.25 0.17
CA GLN A 168 -17.81 -8.29 -0.06
C GLN A 168 -17.23 -9.69 0.12
N LEU A 169 -17.77 -10.48 1.03
CA LEU A 169 -17.37 -11.88 1.22
C LEU A 169 -17.73 -12.75 0.00
N GLU A 170 -18.89 -12.56 -0.58
CA GLU A 170 -19.39 -13.32 -1.73
C GLU A 170 -18.79 -12.89 -3.07
N ARG A 171 -18.31 -11.65 -3.17
CA ARG A 171 -17.74 -11.13 -4.40
C ARG A 171 -16.54 -11.97 -4.88
N PRO A 172 -16.50 -12.41 -6.16
CA PRO A 172 -15.38 -13.19 -6.67
C PRO A 172 -14.06 -12.41 -6.59
N LYS A 173 -12.98 -13.13 -6.33
CA LYS A 173 -11.63 -12.59 -6.42
C LYS A 173 -11.28 -12.34 -7.89
N PRO A 174 -10.71 -11.16 -8.25
CA PRO A 174 -10.19 -10.95 -9.59
C PRO A 174 -9.06 -11.93 -9.91
N GLU A 175 -9.09 -12.48 -11.12
CA GLU A 175 -8.06 -13.37 -11.63
C GLU A 175 -6.68 -12.69 -11.63
N ARG A 176 -5.65 -13.50 -11.49
CA ARG A 176 -4.25 -13.11 -11.62
C ARG A 176 -3.68 -13.64 -12.94
N CYS A 177 -2.59 -13.03 -13.40
CA CYS A 177 -1.85 -13.58 -14.51
C CYS A 177 -1.24 -14.93 -14.14
N ASP A 178 -1.08 -15.82 -15.13
CA ASP A 178 -0.39 -17.08 -14.92
C ASP A 178 1.07 -16.87 -14.50
N LEU A 179 1.60 -17.83 -13.74
CA LEU A 179 2.98 -17.78 -13.24
C LEU A 179 4.00 -17.58 -14.35
N LYS A 180 3.82 -18.19 -15.51
CA LYS A 180 4.72 -18.08 -16.67
C LYS A 180 4.91 -16.66 -17.20
N HIS A 181 3.96 -15.74 -16.90
CA HIS A 181 4.04 -14.34 -17.30
C HIS A 181 4.65 -13.43 -16.21
N ILE A 182 4.86 -13.95 -15.01
CA ILE A 182 5.33 -13.17 -13.85
C ILE A 182 6.66 -13.72 -13.33
N VAL A 183 6.88 -15.02 -13.43
CA VAL A 183 8.08 -15.67 -12.92
C VAL A 183 9.01 -15.99 -14.09
N HIS A 184 10.19 -15.37 -14.10
CA HIS A 184 11.24 -15.63 -15.05
C HIS A 184 12.40 -16.33 -14.34
N GLU A 185 12.91 -17.39 -14.92
CA GLU A 185 14.06 -18.10 -14.39
C GLU A 185 15.36 -17.34 -14.70
N ASN A 186 16.16 -17.11 -13.67
CA ASN A 186 17.49 -16.49 -13.69
C ASN A 186 17.54 -15.03 -14.17
N THR A 187 16.94 -14.68 -15.30
CA THR A 187 17.05 -13.36 -15.92
C THR A 187 15.72 -12.80 -16.36
N TYR A 188 15.63 -11.47 -16.43
CA TYR A 188 14.46 -10.80 -16.99
C TYR A 188 14.36 -11.07 -18.50
N ARG A 189 13.18 -11.46 -18.95
CA ARG A 189 12.86 -11.62 -20.36
C ARG A 189 11.68 -10.71 -20.74
N ARG A 190 11.90 -9.87 -21.76
CA ARG A 190 10.81 -9.06 -22.30
C ARG A 190 9.84 -9.93 -23.07
N MET A 191 8.54 -9.85 -22.75
CA MET A 191 7.48 -10.54 -23.49
C MET A 191 7.23 -9.89 -24.84
N ASP A 192 6.91 -10.70 -25.84
CA ASP A 192 6.47 -10.24 -27.16
C ASP A 192 4.96 -9.93 -27.21
N GLY A 193 4.47 -9.49 -28.36
CA GLY A 193 3.07 -9.12 -28.54
C GLY A 193 2.07 -10.26 -28.32
N PRO A 194 2.30 -11.47 -28.86
CA PRO A 194 1.50 -12.65 -28.57
C PRO A 194 1.43 -13.00 -27.09
N GLU A 195 2.55 -13.05 -26.39
CA GLU A 195 2.62 -13.34 -24.94
C GLU A 195 1.86 -12.31 -24.11
N LEU A 196 1.99 -11.02 -24.44
CA LEU A 196 1.22 -9.94 -23.77
C LEU A 196 -0.29 -10.09 -23.97
N ARG A 197 -0.72 -10.51 -25.16
CA ARG A 197 -2.14 -10.80 -25.43
C ARG A 197 -2.64 -11.99 -24.61
N GLU A 198 -1.86 -13.06 -24.55
CA GLU A 198 -2.17 -14.23 -23.73
C GLU A 198 -2.31 -13.86 -22.24
N MET A 199 -1.35 -13.12 -21.69
CA MET A 199 -1.36 -12.65 -20.30
C MET A 199 -2.61 -11.84 -19.95
N LEU A 200 -3.10 -11.03 -20.89
CA LEU A 200 -4.23 -10.12 -20.64
C LEU A 200 -5.59 -10.70 -21.07
N ALA A 201 -5.62 -11.83 -21.78
CA ALA A 201 -6.84 -12.46 -22.27
C ALA A 201 -7.93 -12.65 -21.20
N PRO A 202 -7.64 -13.13 -19.97
CA PRO A 202 -8.65 -13.26 -18.92
C PRO A 202 -9.31 -11.92 -18.52
N ARG A 203 -8.59 -10.80 -18.68
CA ARG A 203 -9.06 -9.46 -18.33
C ARG A 203 -9.85 -8.76 -19.42
N THR A 204 -9.56 -9.08 -20.69
CA THR A 204 -10.26 -8.50 -21.83
C THR A 204 -11.68 -9.06 -21.97
N GLY A 205 -11.89 -10.31 -21.58
CA GLY A 205 -13.16 -11.02 -21.76
C GLY A 205 -13.54 -11.05 -23.26
N GLN A 206 -14.76 -10.62 -23.58
CA GLN A 206 -15.26 -10.56 -24.96
C GLN A 206 -14.89 -9.28 -25.73
N ARG A 207 -14.18 -8.34 -25.09
CA ARG A 207 -13.81 -7.06 -25.72
C ARG A 207 -12.61 -7.25 -26.64
N LEU A 208 -12.52 -6.45 -27.71
CA LEU A 208 -11.34 -6.40 -28.56
C LEU A 208 -10.12 -5.95 -27.75
N TYR A 209 -9.02 -6.68 -27.84
CA TYR A 209 -7.79 -6.45 -27.09
C TYR A 209 -7.31 -4.99 -27.16
N GLY A 210 -7.26 -4.41 -28.38
CA GLY A 210 -6.79 -3.04 -28.58
C GLY A 210 -7.69 -1.98 -27.93
N GLU A 211 -9.00 -2.15 -28.02
CA GLU A 211 -9.97 -1.25 -27.42
C GLU A 211 -9.92 -1.29 -25.90
N TRP A 212 -9.86 -2.51 -25.33
CA TRP A 212 -9.74 -2.67 -23.89
C TRP A 212 -8.44 -2.07 -23.37
N LEU A 213 -7.32 -2.32 -24.07
CA LEU A 213 -6.00 -1.83 -23.67
C LEU A 213 -5.92 -0.31 -23.75
N LYS A 214 -6.50 0.30 -24.81
CA LYS A 214 -6.57 1.76 -24.93
C LYS A 214 -7.35 2.38 -23.75
N ALA A 215 -8.55 1.89 -23.47
CA ALA A 215 -9.34 2.38 -22.34
C ALA A 215 -8.65 2.17 -20.99
N PHE A 216 -7.90 1.08 -20.83
CA PHE A 216 -7.12 0.81 -19.63
C PHE A 216 -5.91 1.76 -19.50
N CYS A 217 -5.22 2.02 -20.61
CA CYS A 217 -4.11 2.98 -20.69
C CYS A 217 -4.58 4.39 -20.32
N ASP A 218 -5.67 4.86 -20.95
CA ASP A 218 -6.23 6.19 -20.69
C ASP A 218 -6.56 6.37 -19.21
N ARG A 219 -7.18 5.35 -18.60
CA ARG A 219 -7.54 5.39 -17.18
C ARG A 219 -6.36 5.27 -16.21
N LYS A 220 -5.28 4.51 -16.56
CA LYS A 220 -4.22 4.16 -15.62
C LYS A 220 -2.91 4.93 -15.81
N TYR A 221 -2.62 5.36 -17.05
CA TYR A 221 -1.37 6.05 -17.37
C TYR A 221 -1.57 7.50 -17.83
N GLN A 222 -2.71 7.79 -18.48
CA GLN A 222 -2.98 9.11 -19.05
C GLN A 222 -3.89 9.98 -18.18
N SER A 223 -4.48 9.41 -17.14
CA SER A 223 -5.37 10.13 -16.22
C SER A 223 -4.64 11.19 -15.41
N ASP A 224 -5.35 12.20 -14.95
CA ASP A 224 -4.83 13.23 -14.05
C ASP A 224 -4.35 12.63 -12.73
N PHE A 225 -5.02 11.57 -12.25
CA PHE A 225 -4.58 10.74 -11.14
C PHE A 225 -3.14 10.22 -11.32
N ALA A 226 -2.84 9.58 -12.47
CA ALA A 226 -1.52 9.03 -12.70
C ALA A 226 -0.43 10.11 -12.80
N ARG A 227 -0.78 11.28 -13.35
CA ARG A 227 0.12 12.44 -13.42
C ARG A 227 0.38 13.04 -12.05
N GLU A 228 -0.68 13.21 -11.24
CA GLU A 228 -0.55 13.73 -9.87
C GLU A 228 0.25 12.77 -8.98
N MET A 229 0.02 11.46 -9.07
CA MET A 229 0.81 10.45 -8.37
C MET A 229 2.32 10.63 -8.66
N SER A 230 2.69 10.76 -9.93
CA SER A 230 4.09 10.96 -10.33
C SER A 230 4.66 12.28 -9.82
N ARG A 231 3.90 13.40 -9.98
CA ARG A 231 4.30 14.73 -9.49
C ARG A 231 4.52 14.70 -7.97
N SER A 232 3.57 14.15 -7.25
CA SER A 232 3.59 14.12 -5.78
C SER A 232 4.76 13.30 -5.26
N VAL A 233 5.00 12.12 -5.83
CA VAL A 233 6.15 11.28 -5.46
C VAL A 233 7.47 12.01 -5.76
N GLU A 234 7.59 12.67 -6.92
CA GLU A 234 8.77 13.48 -7.24
C GLU A 234 9.00 14.61 -6.22
N GLU A 235 7.94 15.22 -5.70
CA GLU A 235 8.02 16.24 -4.67
C GLU A 235 8.57 15.68 -3.35
N TYR A 236 8.11 14.51 -2.92
CA TYR A 236 8.69 13.81 -1.78
C TYR A 236 10.18 13.47 -1.99
N LEU A 237 10.54 13.01 -3.20
CA LEU A 237 11.91 12.61 -3.54
C LEU A 237 12.92 13.76 -3.50
N LYS A 238 12.48 15.02 -3.58
CA LYS A 238 13.40 16.18 -3.49
C LYS A 238 14.24 16.17 -2.23
N ALA A 239 13.66 15.75 -1.09
CA ALA A 239 14.38 15.65 0.18
C ALA A 239 15.51 14.61 0.16
N PHE A 240 15.40 13.59 -0.68
CA PHE A 240 16.34 12.45 -0.77
C PHE A 240 17.35 12.56 -1.91
N ARG A 241 17.45 13.71 -2.61
CA ARG A 241 18.35 13.87 -3.76
C ARG A 241 19.82 14.12 -3.39
N ASN A 242 20.08 14.57 -2.16
CA ASN A 242 21.41 15.01 -1.72
C ASN A 242 22.05 14.03 -0.71
N GLY A 243 21.53 12.81 -0.61
CA GLY A 243 22.05 11.75 0.26
C GLY A 243 22.94 10.73 -0.45
#